data_7dc94bb2eaa4d8f742607a1f3e495739
#
_entry.id   7dc94bb2eaa4d8f742607a1f3e495739
#
_cell.length_a   1.000
_cell.length_b   1.000
_cell.length_c   1.000
_cell.angle_alpha   90.00
_cell.angle_beta   90.00
_cell.angle_gamma   90.00
#
_symmetry.space_group_name_H-M   'P 1'
#
loop_
_entity.id
_entity.type
_entity.pdbx_description
1 polymer ?
#
loop_
_entity_poly.entity_id
_entity_poly.type
_entity_poly.pdbx_seq_one_letter_code
_entity_poly.pdbx_strand_id
1 'polypeptide(L)'
;MEWLTSIRTAIDYMEEHLTDDISAQDVAHQVYLSPFFLQKGFSLMTGYGIGEYIRNRRLYRAALDLKETDDKVIDIALRYGYETLESFMKAFSRFHGATPSQVRGGAAINTFLPLTIKLSTWR
;
A
#
# COMPACT_ATOMS: atom_id res chain seq x y z
N MET A 1 -6.87 -12.02 20.47
CA MET A 1 -5.82 -12.15 19.44
C MET A 1 -4.58 -11.41 19.87
N GLU A 2 -3.45 -12.06 19.79
CA GLU A 2 -2.19 -11.46 20.21
C GLU A 2 -1.80 -10.31 19.27
N TRP A 3 -1.12 -9.27 19.81
CA TRP A 3 -0.87 -8.04 19.07
C TRP A 3 -0.09 -8.24 17.77
N LEU A 4 1.01 -9.02 17.79
CA LEU A 4 1.80 -9.25 16.58
C LEU A 4 1.00 -10.00 15.52
N THR A 5 0.16 -10.94 15.95
CA THR A 5 -0.73 -11.66 15.05
C THR A 5 -1.76 -10.71 14.44
N SER A 6 -2.28 -9.78 15.25
CA SER A 6 -3.23 -8.78 14.74
C SER A 6 -2.59 -7.90 13.67
N ILE A 7 -1.37 -7.44 13.91
CA ILE A 7 -0.66 -6.60 12.94
C ILE A 7 -0.37 -7.38 11.64
N ARG A 8 0.05 -8.64 11.76
CA ARG A 8 0.28 -9.49 10.60
C ARG A 8 -1.01 -9.67 9.80
N THR A 9 -2.11 -9.96 10.49
CA THR A 9 -3.41 -10.11 9.84
C THR A 9 -3.84 -8.82 9.15
N ALA A 10 -3.58 -7.68 9.77
CA ALA A 10 -3.90 -6.38 9.16
C ALA A 10 -3.10 -6.16 7.88
N ILE A 11 -1.80 -6.47 7.92
CA ILE A 11 -0.94 -6.34 6.74
C ILE A 11 -1.43 -7.25 5.60
N ASP A 12 -1.74 -8.50 5.92
CA ASP A 12 -2.23 -9.46 4.93
C ASP A 12 -3.56 -8.99 4.34
N TYR A 13 -4.46 -8.49 5.17
CA TYR A 13 -5.74 -7.97 4.70
C TYR A 13 -5.55 -6.79 3.75
N MET A 14 -4.70 -5.84 4.12
CA MET A 14 -4.42 -4.69 3.27
C MET A 14 -3.84 -5.13 1.92
N GLU A 15 -2.91 -6.08 1.94
CA GLU A 15 -2.28 -6.57 0.71
C GLU A 15 -3.28 -7.25 -0.21
N GLU A 16 -4.20 -8.03 0.34
CA GLU A 16 -5.22 -8.72 -0.45
C GLU A 16 -6.27 -7.78 -1.03
N HIS A 17 -6.40 -6.57 -0.47
CA HIS A 17 -7.45 -5.63 -0.83
C HIS A 17 -6.92 -4.31 -1.38
N LEU A 18 -5.69 -4.29 -1.92
CA LEU A 18 -5.10 -3.06 -2.44
C LEU A 18 -5.90 -2.43 -3.58
N THR A 19 -6.63 -3.24 -4.34
CA THR A 19 -7.46 -2.73 -5.43
C THR A 19 -8.89 -2.42 -5.00
N ASP A 20 -9.20 -2.65 -3.72
CA ASP A 20 -10.53 -2.37 -3.18
C ASP A 20 -10.52 -1.03 -2.43
N ASP A 21 -11.70 -0.48 -2.23
CA ASP A 21 -11.85 0.75 -1.46
C ASP A 21 -11.85 0.41 0.03
N ILE A 22 -10.66 0.32 0.62
CA ILE A 22 -10.51 -0.01 2.03
C ILE A 22 -10.06 1.20 2.83
N SER A 23 -10.52 1.27 4.08
CA SER A 23 -10.16 2.29 5.04
C SER A 23 -9.48 1.67 6.26
N ALA A 24 -8.88 2.51 7.10
CA ALA A 24 -8.32 2.05 8.37
C ALA A 24 -9.41 1.40 9.25
N GLN A 25 -10.65 1.86 9.13
CA GLN A 25 -11.77 1.28 9.87
C GLN A 25 -12.03 -0.15 9.41
N ASP A 26 -12.00 -0.40 8.11
CA ASP A 26 -12.18 -1.75 7.57
C ASP A 26 -11.08 -2.69 8.08
N VAL A 27 -9.84 -2.23 8.07
CA VAL A 27 -8.70 -3.02 8.55
C VAL A 27 -8.87 -3.33 10.04
N ALA A 28 -9.23 -2.32 10.83
CA ALA A 28 -9.42 -2.49 12.27
C ALA A 28 -10.52 -3.53 12.56
N HIS A 29 -11.59 -3.50 11.78
CA HIS A 29 -12.68 -4.45 11.93
C HIS A 29 -12.19 -5.89 11.76
N GLN A 30 -11.29 -6.13 10.81
CA GLN A 30 -10.75 -7.47 10.54
C GLN A 30 -9.94 -8.03 11.69
N VAL A 31 -9.37 -7.17 12.53
CA VAL A 31 -8.51 -7.60 13.65
C VAL A 31 -9.16 -7.35 15.01
N TYR A 32 -10.43 -6.96 15.02
CA TYR A 32 -11.21 -6.75 16.25
C TYR A 32 -10.60 -5.68 17.16
N LEU A 33 -10.03 -4.64 16.56
CA LEU A 33 -9.46 -3.50 17.28
C LEU A 33 -10.21 -2.23 16.90
N SER A 34 -10.15 -1.21 17.77
CA SER A 34 -10.65 0.11 17.38
C SER A 34 -9.69 0.71 16.33
N PRO A 35 -10.22 1.55 15.42
CA PRO A 35 -9.35 2.22 14.44
C PRO A 35 -8.24 3.03 15.10
N PHE A 36 -8.52 3.73 16.18
CA PHE A 36 -7.53 4.52 16.90
C PHE A 36 -6.40 3.65 17.42
N PHE A 37 -6.75 2.55 18.10
CA PHE A 37 -5.77 1.65 18.69
C PHE A 37 -4.89 1.01 17.62
N LEU A 38 -5.53 0.54 16.54
CA LEU A 38 -4.80 -0.07 15.43
C LEU A 38 -3.84 0.94 14.79
N GLN A 39 -4.31 2.15 14.47
CA GLN A 39 -3.48 3.14 13.80
C GLN A 39 -2.31 3.56 14.66
N LYS A 40 -2.53 3.77 15.95
CA LYS A 40 -1.46 4.16 16.85
C LYS A 40 -0.40 3.06 16.96
N GLY A 41 -0.84 1.82 17.17
CA GLY A 41 0.09 0.70 17.30
C GLY A 41 0.83 0.40 16.03
N PHE A 42 0.12 0.44 14.90
CA PHE A 42 0.73 0.21 13.59
C PHE A 42 1.82 1.25 13.32
N SER A 43 1.53 2.52 13.57
CA SER A 43 2.48 3.60 13.37
C SER A 43 3.70 3.47 14.28
N LEU A 44 3.50 3.11 15.54
CA LEU A 44 4.60 2.91 16.49
C LEU A 44 5.50 1.75 16.07
N MET A 45 4.91 0.68 15.54
CA MET A 45 5.69 -0.51 15.15
C MET A 45 6.38 -0.37 13.82
N THR A 46 5.76 0.32 12.86
CA THR A 46 6.24 0.31 11.48
C THR A 46 6.80 1.64 11.01
N GLY A 47 6.46 2.72 11.69
CA GLY A 47 6.81 4.06 11.26
C GLY A 47 5.87 4.63 10.20
N TYR A 48 4.86 3.88 9.80
CA TYR A 48 3.90 4.32 8.78
C TYR A 48 2.50 4.42 9.34
N GLY A 49 1.73 5.41 8.87
CA GLY A 49 0.28 5.39 9.05
C GLY A 49 -0.32 4.32 8.14
N ILE A 50 -1.50 3.81 8.50
CA ILE A 50 -2.17 2.79 7.69
C ILE A 50 -2.47 3.31 6.29
N GLY A 51 -3.02 4.52 6.18
CA GLY A 51 -3.32 5.10 4.88
C GLY A 51 -2.07 5.31 4.03
N GLU A 52 -0.99 5.75 4.64
CA GLU A 52 0.29 5.94 3.98
C GLU A 52 0.84 4.60 3.47
N TYR A 53 0.77 3.58 4.30
CA TYR A 53 1.24 2.25 3.93
C TYR A 53 0.46 1.69 2.73
N ILE A 54 -0.86 1.78 2.77
CA ILE A 54 -1.72 1.33 1.65
C ILE A 54 -1.37 2.10 0.39
N ARG A 55 -1.24 3.43 0.48
CA ARG A 55 -0.92 4.27 -0.67
C ARG A 55 0.43 3.89 -1.29
N ASN A 56 1.45 3.71 -0.47
CA ASN A 56 2.78 3.36 -0.97
C ASN A 56 2.79 1.98 -1.63
N ARG A 57 2.09 1.02 -1.06
CA ARG A 57 1.94 -0.29 -1.67
C ARG A 57 1.24 -0.21 -3.03
N ARG A 58 0.17 0.58 -3.10
CA ARG A 58 -0.56 0.77 -4.35
C ARG A 58 0.30 1.41 -5.43
N LEU A 59 1.07 2.43 -5.06
CA LEU A 59 1.94 3.11 -6.03
C LEU A 59 3.07 2.20 -6.52
N TYR A 60 3.60 1.35 -5.65
CA TYR A 60 4.59 0.37 -6.08
C TYR A 60 3.97 -0.67 -7.03
N ARG A 61 2.80 -1.22 -6.68
CA ARG A 61 2.11 -2.18 -7.53
C ARG A 61 1.73 -1.56 -8.87
N ALA A 62 1.32 -0.30 -8.87
CA ALA A 62 1.02 0.42 -10.11
C ALA A 62 2.25 0.51 -11.02
N ALA A 63 3.42 0.75 -10.44
CA ALA A 63 4.67 0.80 -11.21
C ALA A 63 4.98 -0.56 -11.86
N LEU A 64 4.76 -1.65 -11.13
CA LEU A 64 4.94 -2.99 -11.69
C LEU A 64 3.97 -3.24 -12.84
N ASP A 65 2.71 -2.83 -12.70
CA ASP A 65 1.72 -2.97 -13.77
C ASP A 65 2.13 -2.18 -15.02
N LEU A 66 2.68 -0.99 -14.84
CA LEU A 66 3.18 -0.18 -15.96
C LEU A 66 4.32 -0.88 -16.70
N LYS A 67 5.17 -1.59 -15.98
CA LYS A 67 6.30 -2.29 -16.57
C LYS A 67 5.92 -3.62 -17.20
N GLU A 68 4.92 -4.29 -16.63
CA GLU A 68 4.60 -5.68 -17.00
C GLU A 68 3.41 -5.81 -17.95
N THR A 69 2.64 -4.75 -18.14
CA THR A 69 1.44 -4.78 -18.99
C THR A 69 1.42 -3.61 -19.96
N ASP A 70 0.52 -3.70 -20.95
CA ASP A 70 0.23 -2.61 -21.86
C ASP A 70 -1.04 -1.86 -21.47
N ASP A 71 -1.51 -2.06 -20.24
CA ASP A 71 -2.71 -1.39 -19.75
C ASP A 71 -2.55 0.12 -19.81
N LYS A 72 -3.65 0.81 -20.10
CA LYS A 72 -3.64 2.27 -20.15
C LYS A 72 -3.36 2.83 -18.75
N VAL A 73 -2.63 3.94 -18.69
CA VAL A 73 -2.31 4.58 -17.43
C VAL A 73 -3.56 4.92 -16.63
N ILE A 74 -4.62 5.39 -17.30
CA ILE A 74 -5.88 5.71 -16.61
C ILE A 74 -6.51 4.45 -15.99
N ASP A 75 -6.42 3.31 -16.66
CA ASP A 75 -6.98 2.08 -16.11
C ASP A 75 -6.20 1.62 -14.87
N ILE A 76 -4.88 1.78 -14.90
CA ILE A 76 -4.05 1.47 -13.74
C ILE A 76 -4.38 2.43 -12.58
N ALA A 77 -4.54 3.72 -12.88
CA ALA A 77 -4.91 4.72 -11.87
C ALA A 77 -6.21 4.34 -11.17
N LEU A 78 -7.24 4.00 -11.95
CA LEU A 78 -8.53 3.60 -11.40
C LEU A 78 -8.44 2.31 -10.59
N ARG A 79 -7.65 1.35 -11.06
CA ARG A 79 -7.43 0.07 -10.35
C ARG A 79 -6.95 0.29 -8.93
N TYR A 80 -6.08 1.28 -8.73
CA TYR A 80 -5.49 1.56 -7.42
C TYR A 80 -6.17 2.70 -6.69
N GLY A 81 -7.41 3.02 -7.08
CA GLY A 81 -8.26 3.90 -6.28
C GLY A 81 -8.14 5.39 -6.57
N TYR A 82 -7.47 5.77 -7.64
CA TYR A 82 -7.38 7.18 -8.04
C TYR A 82 -8.52 7.50 -8.99
N GLU A 83 -9.29 8.54 -8.66
CA GLU A 83 -10.45 8.92 -9.46
C GLU A 83 -10.08 9.68 -10.73
N THR A 84 -8.90 10.32 -10.74
CA THR A 84 -8.45 11.08 -11.90
C THR A 84 -7.03 10.71 -12.26
N LEU A 85 -6.71 10.82 -13.56
CA LEU A 85 -5.37 10.62 -14.05
C LEU A 85 -4.40 11.62 -13.40
N GLU A 86 -4.84 12.87 -13.25
CA GLU A 86 -4.01 13.93 -12.69
C GLU A 86 -3.59 13.62 -11.26
N SER A 87 -4.51 13.20 -10.41
CA SER A 87 -4.19 12.88 -9.01
C SER A 87 -3.24 11.68 -8.93
N PHE A 88 -3.45 10.69 -9.80
CA PHE A 88 -2.57 9.53 -9.87
C PHE A 88 -1.15 9.94 -10.29
N MET A 89 -1.03 10.70 -11.37
CA MET A 89 0.28 11.11 -11.88
C MET A 89 1.05 11.92 -10.85
N LYS A 90 0.36 12.79 -10.12
CA LYS A 90 0.99 13.60 -9.08
C LYS A 90 1.53 12.75 -7.94
N ALA A 91 0.71 11.84 -7.41
CA ALA A 91 1.12 10.95 -6.33
C ALA A 91 2.21 9.99 -6.79
N PHE A 92 2.07 9.44 -7.99
CA PHE A 92 3.02 8.50 -8.57
C PHE A 92 4.40 9.15 -8.74
N SER A 93 4.43 10.34 -9.35
CA SER A 93 5.70 11.03 -9.61
C SER A 93 6.38 11.45 -8.31
N ARG A 94 5.61 11.84 -7.31
CA ARG A 94 6.17 12.18 -6.01
C ARG A 94 6.82 10.97 -5.35
N PHE A 95 6.17 9.82 -5.44
CA PHE A 95 6.68 8.61 -4.80
C PHE A 95 7.88 8.02 -5.55
N HIS A 96 7.80 7.93 -6.87
CA HIS A 96 8.84 7.27 -7.67
C HIS A 96 9.92 8.19 -8.22
N GLY A 97 9.69 9.51 -8.23
CA GLY A 97 10.62 10.44 -8.86
C GLY A 97 10.61 10.38 -10.38
N ALA A 98 9.60 9.73 -10.97
CA ALA A 98 9.45 9.60 -12.41
C ALA A 98 7.96 9.50 -12.74
N THR A 99 7.57 9.93 -13.93
CA THR A 99 6.18 9.83 -14.37
C THR A 99 5.84 8.40 -14.77
N PRO A 100 4.54 8.05 -14.81
CA PRO A 100 4.15 6.73 -15.30
C PRO A 100 4.69 6.42 -16.69
N SER A 101 4.69 7.40 -17.59
CA SER A 101 5.24 7.23 -18.94
C SER A 101 6.73 6.94 -18.92
N GLN A 102 7.48 7.64 -18.07
CA GLN A 102 8.91 7.39 -17.91
C GLN A 102 9.19 6.00 -17.35
N VAL A 103 8.40 5.56 -16.39
CA VAL A 103 8.55 4.21 -15.81
C VAL A 103 8.26 3.15 -16.87
N ARG A 104 7.23 3.33 -17.68
CA ARG A 104 6.94 2.40 -18.76
C ARG A 104 8.08 2.36 -19.78
N GLY A 105 8.77 3.48 -19.96
CA GLY A 105 9.94 3.58 -20.82
C GLY A 105 11.23 3.06 -20.20
N GLY A 106 11.21 2.58 -18.96
CA GLY A 106 12.36 1.96 -18.34
C GLY A 106 12.97 2.72 -17.16
N ALA A 107 12.38 3.85 -16.73
CA ALA A 107 12.90 4.59 -15.57
C ALA A 107 12.85 3.73 -14.31
N ALA A 108 13.79 3.98 -13.40
CA ALA A 108 13.83 3.30 -12.12
C ALA A 108 12.65 3.70 -11.24
N ILE A 109 12.24 2.80 -10.35
CA ILE A 109 11.14 3.01 -9.42
C ILE A 109 11.62 2.83 -7.99
N ASN A 110 10.87 3.39 -7.05
CA ASN A 110 11.10 3.14 -5.63
C ASN A 110 10.38 1.87 -5.22
N THR A 111 11.12 0.94 -4.65
CA THR A 111 10.58 -0.32 -4.17
C THR A 111 9.89 -0.12 -2.83
N PHE A 112 8.72 -0.69 -2.67
CA PHE A 112 8.01 -0.67 -1.40
C PHE A 112 7.33 -2.02 -1.20
N LEU A 113 8.08 -2.99 -0.68
CA LEU A 113 7.61 -4.35 -0.48
C LEU A 113 6.67 -4.42 0.73
N PRO A 114 5.80 -5.45 0.79
CA PRO A 114 4.96 -5.64 1.96
C PRO A 114 5.82 -5.83 3.20
N LEU A 115 5.38 -5.23 4.31
CA LEU A 115 6.05 -5.44 5.58
C LEU A 115 5.89 -6.89 6.01
N THR A 116 6.96 -7.44 6.59
CA THR A 116 6.97 -8.79 7.10
C THR A 116 7.22 -8.75 8.60
N ILE A 117 6.29 -9.33 9.35
CA ILE A 117 6.42 -9.45 10.80
C ILE A 117 6.88 -10.87 11.11
N LYS A 118 8.08 -10.99 11.64
CA LYS A 118 8.62 -12.28 12.04
C LYS A 118 8.50 -12.44 13.55
N LEU A 119 7.91 -13.54 13.96
CA LEU A 119 7.83 -13.89 15.37
C LEU A 119 9.10 -14.66 15.72
N SER A 120 10.04 -13.95 16.31
CA SER A 120 11.32 -14.54 16.69
C SER A 120 11.26 -15.12 18.09
N THR A 121 11.94 -16.23 18.31
CA THR A 121 12.10 -16.80 19.63
C THR A 121 13.41 -16.27 20.22
N TRP A 122 13.30 -15.70 21.40
CA TRP A 122 14.47 -15.20 22.11
C TRP A 122 15.08 -16.29 22.98
N ARG A 123 16.36 -16.22 23.11
CA ARG A 123 17.11 -17.12 23.97
C ARG A 123 17.81 -16.32 25.04
#